data_59b4d16b65c422b09dde6286a733783d
#
_entry.id   59b4d16b65c422b09dde6286a733783d
#
_cell.length_a   1.000
_cell.length_b   1.000
_cell.length_c   1.000
_cell.angle_alpha   90.00
_cell.angle_beta   90.00
_cell.angle_gamma   90.00
#
_symmetry.space_group_name_H-M   'P 1'
#
loop_
_entity.id
_entity.type
_entity.pdbx_description
1 polymer ?
#
loop_
_entity_poly.entity_id
_entity_poly.type
_entity_poly.pdbx_seq_one_letter_code
_entity_poly.pdbx_strand_id
1 'polypeptide(L)'
;EETLEEAAIRLLIEQEVPTPEPNEEACRHYFESNRERFHSPDSVNVRHILLAAPADDIKGRLAARDLGEKLIAELKQFPERFAEYAMRHSSCPSRDQGGELGWVTRGQTTPEFDRQLFMLREGLVAMTIESRWGHHVVQVDDIARGEPLAYEDCAQKIASYLELQVKQNALHQYLQILTAR
;
A
#
# COMPACT_ATOMS: atom_id res chain seq x y z
N GLU A 1 0.66 15.80 -23.01
CA GLU A 1 1.48 16.42 -24.09
C GLU A 1 2.17 17.64 -23.50
N GLU A 2 3.49 17.72 -23.64
CA GLU A 2 4.30 18.84 -23.16
C GLU A 2 4.06 20.06 -24.06
N THR A 3 3.84 21.22 -23.48
CA THR A 3 3.68 22.48 -24.22
C THR A 3 5.05 22.99 -24.72
N LEU A 4 5.04 23.89 -25.73
CA LEU A 4 6.28 24.52 -26.21
C LEU A 4 7.00 25.31 -25.12
N GLU A 5 6.28 25.91 -24.20
CA GLU A 5 6.83 26.67 -23.07
C GLU A 5 7.50 25.73 -22.05
N GLU A 6 6.85 24.62 -21.71
CA GLU A 6 7.43 23.58 -20.82
C GLU A 6 8.70 22.97 -21.43
N ALA A 7 8.69 22.68 -22.73
CA ALA A 7 9.85 22.18 -23.45
C ALA A 7 11.01 23.18 -23.44
N ALA A 8 10.74 24.46 -23.66
CA ALA A 8 11.75 25.52 -23.62
C ALA A 8 12.36 25.69 -22.23
N ILE A 9 11.54 25.65 -21.18
CA ILE A 9 11.98 25.72 -19.79
C ILE A 9 12.86 24.49 -19.46
N ARG A 10 12.44 23.30 -19.85
CA ARG A 10 13.21 22.07 -19.63
C ARG A 10 14.59 22.14 -20.30
N LEU A 11 14.66 22.55 -21.57
CA LEU A 11 15.92 22.66 -22.29
C LEU A 11 16.84 23.72 -21.69
N LEU A 12 16.29 24.84 -21.21
CA LEU A 12 17.04 25.87 -20.51
C LEU A 12 17.66 25.34 -19.22
N ILE A 13 16.88 24.60 -18.42
CA ILE A 13 17.34 23.98 -17.18
C ILE A 13 18.45 22.96 -17.47
N GLU A 14 18.29 22.12 -18.46
CA GLU A 14 19.31 21.13 -18.87
C GLU A 14 20.64 21.81 -19.29
N GLN A 15 20.55 22.97 -19.91
CA GLN A 15 21.72 23.70 -20.37
C GLN A 15 22.42 24.49 -19.24
N GLU A 16 21.65 25.16 -18.38
CA GLU A 16 22.17 26.08 -17.36
C GLU A 16 22.48 25.38 -16.02
N VAL A 17 21.89 24.20 -15.79
CA VAL A 17 22.02 23.45 -14.53
C VAL A 17 22.56 22.04 -14.80
N PRO A 18 23.83 21.90 -15.22
CA PRO A 18 24.40 20.57 -15.41
C PRO A 18 24.50 19.86 -14.07
N THR A 19 23.91 18.66 -13.99
CA THR A 19 23.93 17.83 -12.78
C THR A 19 24.78 16.59 -13.03
N PRO A 20 25.72 16.26 -12.13
CA PRO A 20 26.49 15.02 -12.25
C PRO A 20 25.56 13.81 -12.01
N GLU A 21 25.76 12.76 -12.78
CA GLU A 21 25.12 11.48 -12.50
C GLU A 21 25.66 10.90 -11.18
N PRO A 22 24.79 10.32 -10.34
CA PRO A 22 25.23 9.67 -9.12
C PRO A 22 26.12 8.47 -9.46
N ASN A 23 27.32 8.43 -8.90
CA ASN A 23 28.21 7.29 -9.07
C ASN A 23 27.80 6.12 -8.17
N GLU A 24 28.35 4.94 -8.45
CA GLU A 24 28.02 3.72 -7.69
C GLU A 24 28.37 3.85 -6.19
N GLU A 25 29.44 4.55 -5.85
CA GLU A 25 29.86 4.78 -4.46
C GLU A 25 28.80 5.56 -3.68
N ALA A 26 28.25 6.63 -4.26
CA ALA A 26 27.18 7.41 -3.67
C ALA A 26 25.89 6.56 -3.51
N CYS A 27 25.58 5.74 -4.49
CA CYS A 27 24.42 4.84 -4.42
C CYS A 27 24.58 3.78 -3.30
N ARG A 28 25.77 3.17 -3.18
CA ARG A 28 26.06 2.22 -2.10
C ARG A 28 26.04 2.89 -0.73
N HIS A 29 26.63 4.07 -0.61
CA HIS A 29 26.60 4.83 0.64
C HIS A 29 25.17 5.19 1.06
N TYR A 30 24.33 5.61 0.10
CA TYR A 30 22.92 5.87 0.37
C TYR A 30 22.18 4.61 0.85
N PHE A 31 22.40 3.49 0.18
CA PHE A 31 21.82 2.20 0.55
C PHE A 31 22.22 1.79 1.97
N GLU A 32 23.53 1.82 2.29
CA GLU A 32 24.02 1.44 3.62
C GLU A 32 23.48 2.35 4.74
N SER A 33 23.40 3.65 4.47
CA SER A 33 22.88 4.62 5.44
C SER A 33 21.36 4.55 5.65
N ASN A 34 20.62 3.84 4.76
CA ASN A 34 19.18 3.77 4.77
C ASN A 34 18.66 2.31 4.68
N ARG A 35 19.43 1.32 5.12
CA ARG A 35 19.11 -0.12 4.97
C ARG A 35 17.69 -0.48 5.42
N GLU A 36 17.23 0.14 6.48
CA GLU A 36 15.87 -0.05 7.01
C GLU A 36 14.74 0.32 6.04
N ARG A 37 15.03 1.08 4.98
CA ARG A 37 14.06 1.47 3.94
C ARG A 37 14.00 0.47 2.79
N PHE A 38 14.98 -0.43 2.69
CA PHE A 38 15.13 -1.37 1.59
C PHE A 38 14.74 -2.79 2.02
N HIS A 39 13.43 -2.99 2.12
CA HIS A 39 12.81 -4.29 2.38
C HIS A 39 11.76 -4.57 1.31
N SER A 40 11.52 -5.86 1.03
CA SER A 40 10.33 -6.25 0.29
C SER A 40 9.08 -5.83 1.07
N PRO A 41 7.94 -5.59 0.41
CA PRO A 41 6.74 -5.20 1.14
C PRO A 41 6.26 -6.33 2.05
N ASP A 42 5.77 -5.97 3.24
CA ASP A 42 4.98 -6.89 4.06
C ASP A 42 3.79 -7.39 3.25
N SER A 43 3.45 -8.66 3.41
CA SER A 43 2.25 -9.25 2.82
C SER A 43 1.47 -10.05 3.86
N VAL A 44 0.16 -10.11 3.66
CA VAL A 44 -0.76 -10.77 4.57
C VAL A 44 -1.62 -11.72 3.74
N ASN A 45 -1.63 -13.00 4.10
CA ASN A 45 -2.56 -13.97 3.51
C ASN A 45 -3.88 -13.90 4.25
N VAL A 46 -4.97 -13.58 3.54
CA VAL A 46 -6.22 -13.19 4.19
C VAL A 46 -7.44 -13.72 3.47
N ARG A 47 -8.43 -14.12 4.27
CA ARG A 47 -9.80 -14.39 3.84
C ARG A 47 -10.73 -13.34 4.41
N HIS A 48 -11.77 -12.98 3.65
CA HIS A 48 -12.77 -12.03 4.13
C HIS A 48 -14.20 -12.35 3.71
N ILE A 49 -15.16 -11.83 4.47
CA ILE A 49 -16.58 -11.82 4.14
C ILE A 49 -17.01 -10.36 4.06
N LEU A 50 -17.32 -9.86 2.87
CA LEU A 50 -17.81 -8.50 2.68
C LEU A 50 -19.32 -8.44 2.87
N LEU A 51 -19.76 -7.76 3.90
CA LEU A 51 -21.15 -7.41 4.15
C LEU A 51 -21.40 -6.01 3.59
N ALA A 52 -21.81 -5.97 2.33
CA ALA A 52 -21.90 -4.72 1.58
C ALA A 52 -23.01 -3.81 2.15
N ALA A 53 -22.64 -2.54 2.35
CA ALA A 53 -23.56 -1.47 2.70
C ALA A 53 -22.99 -0.13 2.22
N PRO A 54 -23.74 0.63 1.40
CA PRO A 54 -23.32 1.96 0.94
C PRO A 54 -23.01 2.89 2.09
N ALA A 55 -22.11 3.84 1.86
CA ALA A 55 -21.63 4.76 2.90
C ALA A 55 -22.73 5.67 3.46
N ASP A 56 -23.74 5.98 2.67
CA ASP A 56 -24.91 6.80 3.00
C ASP A 56 -26.07 6.02 3.62
N ASP A 57 -26.03 4.68 3.58
CA ASP A 57 -27.05 3.83 4.21
C ASP A 57 -26.66 3.48 5.67
N ILE A 58 -26.94 4.39 6.58
CA ILE A 58 -26.65 4.23 8.01
C ILE A 58 -27.31 2.96 8.59
N LYS A 59 -28.55 2.66 8.20
CA LYS A 59 -29.27 1.48 8.72
C LYS A 59 -28.68 0.18 8.18
N GLY A 60 -28.36 0.15 6.89
CA GLY A 60 -27.69 -0.99 6.26
C GLY A 60 -26.30 -1.24 6.84
N ARG A 61 -25.55 -0.19 7.14
CA ARG A 61 -24.21 -0.31 7.78
C ARG A 61 -24.32 -0.87 9.20
N LEU A 62 -25.27 -0.42 10.00
CA LEU A 62 -25.52 -1.01 11.32
C LEU A 62 -25.91 -2.48 11.23
N ALA A 63 -26.82 -2.82 10.32
CA ALA A 63 -27.23 -4.21 10.11
C ALA A 63 -26.07 -5.10 9.63
N ALA A 64 -25.22 -4.59 8.72
CA ALA A 64 -24.03 -5.29 8.24
C ALA A 64 -23.02 -5.53 9.38
N ARG A 65 -22.78 -4.52 10.23
CA ARG A 65 -21.93 -4.66 11.41
C ARG A 65 -22.48 -5.72 12.36
N ASP A 66 -23.77 -5.63 12.72
CA ASP A 66 -24.40 -6.56 13.66
C ASP A 66 -24.40 -8.00 13.13
N LEU A 67 -24.59 -8.19 11.82
CA LEU A 67 -24.44 -9.48 11.18
C LEU A 67 -22.98 -9.97 11.25
N GLY A 68 -22.02 -9.10 10.97
CA GLY A 68 -20.61 -9.44 11.04
C GLY A 68 -20.17 -9.86 12.45
N GLU A 69 -20.64 -9.17 13.48
CA GLU A 69 -20.38 -9.53 14.88
C GLU A 69 -20.95 -10.93 15.22
N LYS A 70 -22.14 -11.26 14.73
CA LYS A 70 -22.74 -12.61 14.87
C LYS A 70 -21.90 -13.68 14.17
N LEU A 71 -21.48 -13.41 12.92
CA LEU A 71 -20.63 -14.34 12.17
C LEU A 71 -19.29 -14.56 12.88
N ILE A 72 -18.68 -13.50 13.43
CA ILE A 72 -17.44 -13.60 14.22
C ILE A 72 -17.66 -14.47 15.46
N ALA A 73 -18.77 -14.29 16.16
CA ALA A 73 -19.08 -15.09 17.36
C ALA A 73 -19.23 -16.58 17.03
N GLU A 74 -19.86 -16.91 15.92
CA GLU A 74 -20.02 -18.29 15.44
C GLU A 74 -18.69 -18.87 14.93
N LEU A 75 -17.90 -18.09 14.18
CA LEU A 75 -16.60 -18.50 13.64
C LEU A 75 -15.55 -18.73 14.73
N LYS A 76 -15.67 -18.10 15.89
CA LYS A 76 -14.83 -18.41 17.07
C LYS A 76 -15.06 -19.83 17.58
N GLN A 77 -16.26 -20.37 17.40
CA GLN A 77 -16.60 -21.73 17.83
C GLN A 77 -16.39 -22.75 16.71
N PHE A 78 -16.59 -22.35 15.45
CA PHE A 78 -16.57 -23.19 14.26
C PHE A 78 -15.75 -22.53 13.14
N PRO A 79 -14.43 -22.39 13.29
CA PRO A 79 -13.58 -21.66 12.33
C PRO A 79 -13.57 -22.31 10.93
N GLU A 80 -13.81 -23.62 10.84
CA GLU A 80 -13.92 -24.37 9.58
C GLU A 80 -15.08 -23.92 8.70
N ARG A 81 -16.06 -23.23 9.27
CA ARG A 81 -17.25 -22.74 8.52
C ARG A 81 -17.02 -21.42 7.80
N PHE A 82 -15.81 -20.86 7.83
CA PHE A 82 -15.54 -19.57 7.21
C PHE A 82 -15.90 -19.55 5.71
N ALA A 83 -15.52 -20.59 4.96
CA ALA A 83 -15.84 -20.70 3.53
C ALA A 83 -17.35 -20.81 3.27
N GLU A 84 -18.09 -21.54 4.12
CA GLU A 84 -19.54 -21.63 4.03
C GLU A 84 -20.19 -20.25 4.23
N TYR A 85 -19.74 -19.50 5.23
CA TYR A 85 -20.28 -18.16 5.51
C TYR A 85 -19.87 -17.14 4.46
N ALA A 86 -18.67 -17.24 3.90
CA ALA A 86 -18.26 -16.43 2.77
C ALA A 86 -19.19 -16.65 1.56
N MET A 87 -19.44 -17.89 1.20
CA MET A 87 -20.33 -18.24 0.09
C MET A 87 -21.77 -17.73 0.32
N ARG A 88 -22.25 -17.79 1.56
CA ARG A 88 -23.64 -17.42 1.91
C ARG A 88 -23.86 -15.93 2.06
N HIS A 89 -22.90 -15.20 2.61
CA HIS A 89 -23.08 -13.83 3.10
C HIS A 89 -22.20 -12.80 2.40
N SER A 90 -21.09 -13.19 1.77
CA SER A 90 -20.17 -12.23 1.17
C SER A 90 -20.70 -11.67 -0.16
N SER A 91 -20.59 -10.37 -0.31
CA SER A 91 -20.87 -9.66 -1.55
C SER A 91 -19.61 -9.56 -2.44
N CYS A 92 -18.43 -10.00 -1.97
CA CYS A 92 -17.22 -10.03 -2.75
C CYS A 92 -17.20 -11.24 -3.69
N PRO A 93 -16.68 -11.11 -4.93
CA PRO A 93 -16.50 -12.27 -5.83
C PRO A 93 -15.66 -13.42 -5.24
N SER A 94 -14.75 -13.11 -4.29
CA SER A 94 -13.95 -14.12 -3.59
C SER A 94 -14.80 -15.14 -2.79
N ARG A 95 -16.07 -14.86 -2.58
CA ARG A 95 -17.00 -15.79 -1.88
C ARG A 95 -16.99 -17.19 -2.49
N ASP A 96 -16.87 -17.28 -3.82
CA ASP A 96 -16.90 -18.54 -4.54
C ASP A 96 -15.62 -19.37 -4.31
N GLN A 97 -14.61 -18.74 -3.72
CA GLN A 97 -13.33 -19.31 -3.29
C GLN A 97 -13.18 -19.28 -1.76
N GLY A 98 -14.32 -19.40 -1.03
CA GLY A 98 -14.28 -19.40 0.43
C GLY A 98 -13.90 -18.07 1.10
N GLY A 99 -13.94 -16.97 0.34
CA GLY A 99 -13.55 -15.64 0.81
C GLY A 99 -12.08 -15.34 0.67
N GLU A 100 -11.28 -16.19 0.02
CA GLU A 100 -9.85 -16.02 -0.13
C GLU A 100 -9.51 -14.79 -0.99
N LEU A 101 -8.63 -13.93 -0.46
CA LEU A 101 -7.96 -12.86 -1.20
C LEU A 101 -6.50 -13.24 -1.53
N GLY A 102 -5.99 -14.29 -0.87
CA GLY A 102 -4.58 -14.69 -0.96
C GLY A 102 -3.64 -13.70 -0.31
N TRP A 103 -2.40 -13.65 -0.81
CA TRP A 103 -1.39 -12.72 -0.33
C TRP A 103 -1.64 -11.31 -0.83
N VAL A 104 -1.87 -10.40 0.09
CA VAL A 104 -2.13 -8.98 -0.15
C VAL A 104 -0.95 -8.16 0.34
N THR A 105 -0.43 -7.27 -0.50
CA THR A 105 0.57 -6.27 -0.14
C THR A 105 -0.07 -4.89 0.05
N ARG A 106 0.64 -3.97 0.70
CA ARG A 106 0.14 -2.60 0.91
C ARG A 106 -0.24 -1.93 -0.42
N GLY A 107 -1.37 -1.24 -0.41
CA GLY A 107 -1.90 -0.50 -1.56
C GLY A 107 -2.73 -1.34 -2.55
N GLN A 108 -2.89 -2.64 -2.32
CA GLN A 108 -3.73 -3.50 -3.17
C GLN A 108 -5.21 -3.48 -2.79
N THR A 109 -5.54 -2.91 -1.63
CA THR A 109 -6.92 -2.81 -1.15
C THR A 109 -7.34 -1.34 -0.96
N THR A 110 -8.57 -1.12 -0.48
CA THR A 110 -8.99 0.26 -0.18
C THR A 110 -8.16 0.83 0.99
N PRO A 111 -7.81 2.11 0.99
CA PRO A 111 -6.95 2.70 2.01
C PRO A 111 -7.42 2.49 3.45
N GLU A 112 -8.74 2.44 3.65
CA GLU A 112 -9.36 2.22 4.96
C GLU A 112 -9.16 0.79 5.45
N PHE A 113 -9.30 -0.19 4.55
CA PHE A 113 -9.10 -1.60 4.83
C PHE A 113 -7.61 -1.90 4.98
N ASP A 114 -6.78 -1.39 4.08
CA ASP A 114 -5.33 -1.57 4.05
C ASP A 114 -4.68 -1.15 5.38
N ARG A 115 -5.01 0.06 5.88
CA ARG A 115 -4.46 0.56 7.14
C ARG A 115 -4.75 -0.34 8.32
N GLN A 116 -5.94 -0.95 8.36
CA GLN A 116 -6.34 -1.84 9.44
C GLN A 116 -5.72 -3.23 9.26
N LEU A 117 -5.73 -3.76 8.03
CA LEU A 117 -5.23 -5.10 7.70
C LEU A 117 -3.79 -5.32 8.17
N PHE A 118 -2.89 -4.36 7.88
CA PHE A 118 -1.47 -4.48 8.23
C PHE A 118 -1.13 -4.21 9.71
N MET A 119 -2.12 -3.92 10.54
CA MET A 119 -2.00 -3.88 12.01
C MET A 119 -2.50 -5.14 12.70
N LEU A 120 -3.09 -6.07 11.94
CA LEU A 120 -3.67 -7.30 12.47
C LEU A 120 -2.58 -8.32 12.85
N ARG A 121 -3.03 -9.31 13.61
CA ARG A 121 -2.30 -10.54 13.91
C ARG A 121 -2.99 -11.71 13.23
N GLU A 122 -2.29 -12.82 13.10
CA GLU A 122 -2.87 -14.07 12.62
C GLU A 122 -4.09 -14.48 13.44
N GLY A 123 -5.06 -15.06 12.78
CA GLY A 123 -6.30 -15.54 13.36
C GLY A 123 -7.55 -14.76 12.90
N LEU A 124 -8.69 -15.12 13.47
CA LEU A 124 -9.95 -14.43 13.24
C LEU A 124 -9.96 -13.07 13.94
N VAL A 125 -10.24 -12.01 13.21
CA VAL A 125 -10.31 -10.65 13.74
C VAL A 125 -11.53 -10.49 14.63
N ALA A 126 -11.35 -9.95 15.83
CA ALA A 126 -12.35 -9.94 16.88
C ALA A 126 -13.55 -9.02 16.62
N MET A 127 -13.42 -8.09 15.66
CA MET A 127 -14.47 -7.14 15.27
C MET A 127 -14.48 -6.96 13.75
N THR A 128 -15.55 -6.42 13.20
CA THR A 128 -15.62 -6.11 11.77
C THR A 128 -14.70 -4.95 11.41
N ILE A 129 -14.08 -5.02 10.24
CA ILE A 129 -13.31 -3.91 9.64
C ILE A 129 -14.24 -3.13 8.72
N GLU A 130 -14.28 -1.82 8.90
CA GLU A 130 -15.08 -0.93 8.07
C GLU A 130 -14.30 -0.42 6.86
N SER A 131 -14.97 -0.39 5.71
CA SER A 131 -14.47 0.26 4.49
C SER A 131 -15.60 1.02 3.79
N ARG A 132 -15.29 1.70 2.69
CA ARG A 132 -16.32 2.35 1.84
C ARG A 132 -17.37 1.38 1.29
N TRP A 133 -17.06 0.10 1.19
CA TRP A 133 -17.95 -0.94 0.65
C TRP A 133 -18.88 -1.56 1.69
N GLY A 134 -18.60 -1.41 2.98
CA GLY A 134 -19.35 -2.02 4.05
C GLY A 134 -18.47 -2.49 5.20
N HIS A 135 -18.90 -3.57 5.85
CA HIS A 135 -18.18 -4.22 6.94
C HIS A 135 -17.59 -5.55 6.47
N HIS A 136 -16.39 -5.85 6.94
CA HIS A 136 -15.67 -7.07 6.60
C HIS A 136 -15.45 -7.90 7.85
N VAL A 137 -15.81 -9.19 7.79
CA VAL A 137 -15.29 -10.21 8.71
C VAL A 137 -13.99 -10.72 8.12
N VAL A 138 -12.90 -10.70 8.86
CA VAL A 138 -11.56 -10.98 8.36
C VAL A 138 -10.91 -12.10 9.14
N GLN A 139 -10.27 -13.01 8.43
CA GLN A 139 -9.40 -14.06 8.93
C GLN A 139 -8.01 -13.83 8.32
N VAL A 140 -7.01 -13.64 9.16
CA VAL A 140 -5.60 -13.59 8.76
C VAL A 140 -5.03 -14.99 8.89
N ASP A 141 -4.64 -15.58 7.77
CA ASP A 141 -4.13 -16.95 7.75
C ASP A 141 -2.62 -16.98 7.96
N ASP A 142 -1.89 -15.97 7.44
CA ASP A 142 -0.45 -15.89 7.59
C ASP A 142 0.04 -14.45 7.36
N ILE A 143 1.21 -14.12 7.90
CA ILE A 143 1.85 -12.80 7.77
C ILE A 143 3.31 -12.97 7.37
N ALA A 144 3.66 -12.58 6.15
CA ALA A 144 5.04 -12.51 5.70
C ALA A 144 5.58 -11.09 5.88
N ARG A 145 6.58 -10.94 6.73
CA ARG A 145 7.30 -9.68 6.89
C ARG A 145 8.27 -9.49 5.74
N GLY A 146 8.40 -8.23 5.30
CA GLY A 146 9.35 -7.89 4.27
C GLY A 146 10.78 -8.24 4.67
N GLU A 147 11.51 -8.86 3.74
CA GLU A 147 12.91 -9.21 3.93
C GLU A 147 13.81 -8.10 3.40
N PRO A 148 15.02 -7.92 3.99
CA PRO A 148 16.01 -6.97 3.47
C PRO A 148 16.34 -7.26 2.01
N LEU A 149 16.27 -6.25 1.16
CA LEU A 149 16.66 -6.34 -0.25
C LEU A 149 18.18 -6.20 -0.38
N ALA A 150 18.77 -6.86 -1.39
CA ALA A 150 20.14 -6.65 -1.76
C ALA A 150 20.31 -5.30 -2.48
N TYR A 151 21.53 -4.76 -2.45
CA TYR A 151 21.85 -3.50 -3.15
C TYR A 151 21.51 -3.59 -4.64
N GLU A 152 21.84 -4.71 -5.25
CA GLU A 152 21.63 -4.98 -6.68
C GLU A 152 20.16 -4.85 -7.11
N ASP A 153 19.23 -5.22 -6.23
CA ASP A 153 17.78 -5.10 -6.45
C ASP A 153 17.27 -3.65 -6.36
N CYS A 154 18.05 -2.79 -5.71
CA CYS A 154 17.68 -1.41 -5.41
C CYS A 154 18.51 -0.38 -6.20
N ALA A 155 19.66 -0.77 -6.75
CA ALA A 155 20.66 0.13 -7.31
C ALA A 155 20.10 1.14 -8.31
N GLN A 156 19.29 0.69 -9.27
CA GLN A 156 18.70 1.55 -10.28
C GLN A 156 17.71 2.56 -9.69
N LYS A 157 16.89 2.13 -8.72
CA LYS A 157 15.94 3.03 -8.04
C LYS A 157 16.67 4.08 -7.21
N ILE A 158 17.77 3.70 -6.56
CA ILE A 158 18.60 4.59 -5.78
C ILE A 158 19.26 5.61 -6.70
N ALA A 159 19.84 5.19 -7.82
CA ALA A 159 20.46 6.08 -8.80
C ALA A 159 19.47 7.12 -9.32
N SER A 160 18.27 6.69 -9.76
CA SER A 160 17.22 7.61 -10.22
C SER A 160 16.74 8.56 -9.13
N TYR A 161 16.63 8.09 -7.88
CA TYR A 161 16.25 8.94 -6.75
C TYR A 161 17.32 10.01 -6.46
N LEU A 162 18.58 9.63 -6.40
CA LEU A 162 19.69 10.56 -6.15
C LEU A 162 19.84 11.57 -7.30
N GLU A 163 19.70 11.13 -8.55
CA GLU A 163 19.71 12.01 -9.72
C GLU A 163 18.60 13.08 -9.61
N LEU A 164 17.39 12.66 -9.28
CA LEU A 164 16.27 13.59 -9.10
C LEU A 164 16.54 14.59 -7.97
N GLN A 165 17.09 14.12 -6.84
CA GLN A 165 17.48 15.01 -5.73
C GLN A 165 18.55 16.03 -6.11
N VAL A 166 19.57 15.59 -6.82
CA VAL A 166 20.63 16.49 -7.29
C VAL A 166 20.05 17.55 -8.23
N LYS A 167 19.21 17.17 -9.18
CA LYS A 167 18.50 18.09 -10.09
C LYS A 167 17.63 19.10 -9.34
N GLN A 168 16.84 18.65 -8.38
CA GLN A 168 15.99 19.53 -7.57
C GLN A 168 16.81 20.53 -6.75
N ASN A 169 17.88 20.09 -6.12
CA ASN A 169 18.75 20.96 -5.33
C ASN A 169 19.48 21.98 -6.21
N ALA A 170 20.02 21.56 -7.35
CA ALA A 170 20.69 22.43 -8.29
C ALA A 170 19.75 23.49 -8.87
N LEU A 171 18.52 23.11 -9.24
CA LEU A 171 17.50 24.03 -9.70
C LEU A 171 17.11 25.04 -8.61
N HIS A 172 16.93 24.57 -7.38
CA HIS A 172 16.64 25.46 -6.25
C HIS A 172 17.73 26.49 -6.02
N GLN A 173 19.00 26.09 -6.03
CA GLN A 173 20.16 26.99 -5.92
C GLN A 173 20.21 27.98 -7.08
N TYR A 174 19.99 27.52 -8.30
CA TYR A 174 19.98 28.40 -9.49
C TYR A 174 18.89 29.48 -9.38
N LEU A 175 17.68 29.11 -8.97
CA LEU A 175 16.59 30.06 -8.77
C LEU A 175 16.90 31.07 -7.64
N GLN A 176 17.56 30.64 -6.58
CA GLN A 176 18.02 31.57 -5.49
C GLN A 176 19.00 32.59 -6.02
N ILE A 177 19.97 32.18 -6.86
CA ILE A 177 20.93 33.09 -7.47
C ILE A 177 20.26 34.11 -8.38
N LEU A 178 19.25 33.68 -9.16
CA LEU A 178 18.49 34.56 -10.06
C LEU A 178 17.65 35.59 -9.30
N THR A 179 17.07 35.19 -8.18
CA THR A 179 16.21 36.09 -7.37
C THR A 179 17.00 37.02 -6.43
N ALA A 180 18.27 36.74 -6.21
CA ALA A 180 19.16 37.58 -5.40
C ALA A 180 19.85 38.71 -6.21
N ARG A 181 19.62 38.77 -7.51
CA ARG A 181 20.06 39.84 -8.42
C ARG A 181 18.99 40.89 -8.62
#